data_23f21933147dd056ae0f0caccee1a720
#
_entry.id   23f21933147dd056ae0f0caccee1a720
#
_cell.length_a   1.000
_cell.length_b   1.000
_cell.length_c   1.000
_cell.angle_alpha   90.00
_cell.angle_beta   90.00
_cell.angle_gamma   90.00
#
_symmetry.space_group_name_H-M   'P 1'
#
loop_
_entity.id
_entity.type
_entity.pdbx_description
1 polymer ?
#
loop_
_entity_poly.entity_id
_entity_poly.type
_entity_poly.pdbx_seq_one_letter_code
_entity_poly.pdbx_strand_id
1 'polypeptide(L)'
;LLLSDGEVRGRDPLAAARRSFARDVHIDVRPFTRPIESDLAVERLDLPELAASGEPFQFSAWVRTDRSYSARYELERNGEVIVTGERNFTPGTNRIGFRDAVERVGVARYTLNVLGVEDRIPENNFGQAALRIDGPRRLLVVNYDGAEDSLVLALRRSGLNVDVAAPESAPIDRIGLEAYRGVILENVEAGRLGKRMKDLRRFVEERGGGLLVTGGRARFGVGGYYLSPLDP
;
A
#
# COMPACT_ATOMS: atom_id res chain seq x y z
N LEU A 1 7.82 -39.37 11.57
CA LEU A 1 8.66 -38.32 12.13
C LEU A 1 9.27 -37.52 11.01
N LEU A 2 9.07 -36.19 11.02
CA LEU A 2 9.69 -35.26 10.11
C LEU A 2 10.80 -34.50 10.85
N LEU A 3 12.00 -34.52 10.32
CA LEU A 3 13.14 -33.74 10.80
C LEU A 3 13.38 -32.63 9.81
N SER A 4 13.22 -31.35 10.22
CA SER A 4 13.29 -30.21 9.32
C SER A 4 13.79 -28.97 10.06
N ASP A 5 14.47 -28.08 9.33
CA ASP A 5 14.82 -26.73 9.78
C ASP A 5 13.66 -25.74 9.70
N GLY A 6 12.50 -26.18 9.15
CA GLY A 6 11.31 -25.36 8.96
C GLY A 6 11.29 -24.58 7.65
N GLU A 7 12.37 -24.59 6.86
CA GLU A 7 12.38 -23.95 5.54
C GLU A 7 11.52 -24.70 4.54
N VAL A 8 10.60 -23.99 3.91
CA VAL A 8 9.71 -24.54 2.89
C VAL A 8 10.19 -24.10 1.52
N ARG A 9 10.62 -25.07 0.71
CA ARG A 9 10.96 -24.84 -0.70
C ARG A 9 9.90 -25.52 -1.57
N GLY A 10 9.11 -24.73 -2.30
CA GLY A 10 8.12 -25.27 -3.24
C GLY A 10 6.67 -25.13 -2.78
N ARG A 11 5.90 -26.24 -2.84
CA ARG A 11 4.46 -26.21 -2.53
C ARG A 11 4.19 -26.09 -1.03
N ASP A 12 3.09 -25.41 -0.68
CA ASP A 12 2.64 -25.27 0.71
C ASP A 12 2.53 -26.62 1.43
N PRO A 13 3.33 -26.85 2.50
CA PRO A 13 3.32 -28.10 3.26
C PRO A 13 2.03 -28.28 4.08
N LEU A 14 1.30 -27.22 4.40
CA LEU A 14 0.06 -27.30 5.17
C LEU A 14 -1.01 -28.10 4.41
N ALA A 15 -1.06 -27.96 3.08
CA ALA A 15 -2.00 -28.74 2.27
C ALA A 15 -1.67 -30.24 2.29
N ALA A 16 -0.38 -30.59 2.35
CA ALA A 16 0.05 -31.98 2.50
C ALA A 16 -0.23 -32.52 3.91
N ALA A 17 0.04 -31.74 4.94
CA ALA A 17 -0.24 -32.09 6.33
C ALA A 17 -1.74 -32.33 6.57
N ARG A 18 -2.62 -31.47 6.04
CA ARG A 18 -4.08 -31.65 6.13
C ARG A 18 -4.57 -32.94 5.43
N ARG A 19 -3.98 -33.30 4.27
CA ARG A 19 -4.32 -34.56 3.60
C ARG A 19 -3.86 -35.79 4.38
N SER A 20 -2.71 -35.73 5.04
CA SER A 20 -2.21 -36.80 5.90
C SER A 20 -3.11 -36.97 7.13
N PHE A 21 -3.47 -35.87 7.78
CA PHE A 21 -4.40 -35.88 8.92
C PHE A 21 -5.76 -36.48 8.55
N ALA A 22 -6.32 -36.15 7.38
CA ALA A 22 -7.59 -36.70 6.89
C ALA A 22 -7.52 -38.22 6.61
N ARG A 23 -6.32 -38.81 6.57
CA ARG A 23 -6.08 -40.25 6.40
C ARG A 23 -5.60 -40.92 7.69
N ASP A 24 -5.79 -40.24 8.83
CA ASP A 24 -5.33 -40.70 10.15
C ASP A 24 -3.82 -40.95 10.25
N VAL A 25 -3.03 -40.22 9.44
CA VAL A 25 -1.58 -40.26 9.50
C VAL A 25 -1.08 -39.08 10.32
N HIS A 26 -0.57 -39.38 11.52
CA HIS A 26 0.04 -38.39 12.39
C HIS A 26 1.46 -38.07 11.93
N ILE A 27 1.78 -36.76 11.88
CA ILE A 27 3.10 -36.26 11.51
C ILE A 27 3.73 -35.63 12.74
N ASP A 28 4.70 -36.32 13.33
CA ASP A 28 5.53 -35.73 14.37
C ASP A 28 6.64 -34.89 13.73
N VAL A 29 6.77 -33.65 14.15
CA VAL A 29 7.80 -32.72 13.64
C VAL A 29 8.81 -32.46 14.74
N ARG A 30 10.08 -32.64 14.41
CA ARG A 30 11.20 -32.23 15.27
C ARG A 30 12.00 -31.14 14.54
N PRO A 31 11.80 -29.86 14.92
CA PRO A 31 12.57 -28.79 14.31
C PRO A 31 14.02 -28.84 14.77
N PHE A 32 14.93 -28.66 13.85
CA PHE A 32 16.33 -28.38 14.15
C PHE A 32 16.56 -26.88 14.05
N THR A 33 16.74 -26.22 15.17
CA THR A 33 17.32 -24.89 15.19
C THR A 33 18.83 -25.03 15.26
N ARG A 34 19.52 -24.71 14.19
CA ARG A 34 20.97 -24.53 14.25
C ARG A 34 21.21 -23.13 14.82
N PRO A 35 21.89 -22.98 15.97
CA PRO A 35 22.32 -21.65 16.39
C PRO A 35 23.23 -21.11 15.29
N ILE A 36 22.78 -20.04 14.64
CA ILE A 36 23.59 -19.31 13.67
C ILE A 36 24.46 -18.38 14.51
N GLU A 37 25.68 -18.81 14.83
CA GLU A 37 26.64 -17.98 15.54
C GLU A 37 27.33 -17.04 14.57
N SER A 38 27.46 -15.78 14.95
CA SER A 38 28.13 -14.73 14.18
C SER A 38 27.46 -14.44 12.83
N ASP A 39 26.17 -14.13 12.85
CA ASP A 39 25.39 -13.84 11.66
C ASP A 39 24.60 -12.54 11.80
N LEU A 40 24.53 -11.80 10.70
CA LEU A 40 23.64 -10.66 10.55
C LEU A 40 22.82 -10.88 9.27
N ALA A 41 21.51 -10.95 9.40
CA ALA A 41 20.61 -11.24 8.29
C ALA A 41 19.59 -10.13 8.09
N VAL A 42 19.36 -9.72 6.86
CA VAL A 42 18.21 -8.90 6.49
C VAL A 42 16.99 -9.82 6.34
N GLU A 43 16.12 -9.82 7.35
CA GLU A 43 14.97 -10.73 7.37
C GLU A 43 13.90 -10.34 6.36
N ARG A 44 13.57 -9.05 6.29
CA ARG A 44 12.54 -8.55 5.36
C ARG A 44 12.55 -7.02 5.26
N LEU A 45 11.92 -6.53 4.20
CA LEU A 45 11.52 -5.14 4.02
C LEU A 45 9.98 -5.09 4.03
N ASP A 46 9.40 -4.36 4.97
CA ASP A 46 7.95 -4.16 5.10
C ASP A 46 7.56 -2.90 4.34
N LEU A 47 7.28 -3.05 3.05
CA LEU A 47 6.76 -2.00 2.17
C LEU A 47 5.23 -1.98 2.23
N PRO A 48 4.57 -0.83 1.98
CA PRO A 48 3.14 -0.83 1.70
C PRO A 48 2.85 -1.61 0.41
N GLU A 49 1.65 -2.14 0.27
CA GLU A 49 1.26 -2.88 -0.95
C GLU A 49 1.20 -1.97 -2.17
N LEU A 50 0.88 -0.69 -1.95
CA LEU A 50 0.65 0.31 -2.98
C LEU A 50 1.06 1.69 -2.49
N ALA A 51 1.67 2.49 -3.35
CA ALA A 51 1.87 3.93 -3.16
C ALA A 51 1.41 4.70 -4.41
N ALA A 52 1.04 5.97 -4.23
CA ALA A 52 0.74 6.82 -5.36
C ALA A 52 1.99 7.58 -5.82
N SER A 53 2.08 7.82 -7.11
CA SER A 53 3.14 8.63 -7.72
C SER A 53 3.24 10.01 -7.04
N GLY A 54 4.45 10.40 -6.65
CA GLY A 54 4.74 11.67 -5.97
C GLY A 54 4.34 11.75 -4.50
N GLU A 55 3.59 10.77 -3.97
CA GLU A 55 3.23 10.75 -2.55
C GLU A 55 4.34 10.09 -1.70
N PRO A 56 4.78 10.73 -0.60
CA PRO A 56 5.74 10.13 0.30
C PRO A 56 5.11 8.98 1.10
N PHE A 57 5.86 7.89 1.23
CA PHE A 57 5.49 6.73 2.04
C PHE A 57 6.62 6.33 2.98
N GLN A 58 6.29 5.59 4.02
CA GLN A 58 7.24 5.06 4.99
C GLN A 58 7.23 3.54 4.94
N PHE A 59 8.39 2.95 5.19
CA PHE A 59 8.56 1.52 5.28
C PHE A 59 9.70 1.15 6.24
N SER A 60 9.87 -0.12 6.52
CA SER A 60 10.87 -0.58 7.46
C SER A 60 11.62 -1.78 6.94
N ALA A 61 12.89 -1.86 7.27
CA ALA A 61 13.66 -3.08 7.14
C ALA A 61 13.92 -3.69 8.52
N TRP A 62 13.94 -5.01 8.57
CA TRP A 62 14.19 -5.79 9.75
C TRP A 62 15.47 -6.58 9.57
N VAL A 63 16.43 -6.33 10.47
CA VAL A 63 17.75 -6.95 10.45
C VAL A 63 17.93 -7.69 11.77
N ARG A 64 18.18 -8.97 11.68
CA ARG A 64 18.44 -9.81 12.85
C ARG A 64 19.93 -10.10 12.98
N THR A 65 20.41 -10.11 14.21
CA THR A 65 21.78 -10.51 14.53
C THR A 65 21.86 -11.22 15.88
N ASP A 66 22.84 -12.08 16.05
CA ASP A 66 23.12 -12.79 17.31
C ASP A 66 24.07 -12.01 18.24
N ARG A 67 24.81 -11.06 17.71
CA ARG A 67 25.76 -10.22 18.45
C ARG A 67 25.71 -8.76 17.96
N SER A 68 26.43 -7.87 18.65
CA SER A 68 26.54 -6.49 18.23
C SER A 68 27.47 -6.33 17.03
N TYR A 69 26.98 -5.61 16.00
CA TYR A 69 27.74 -5.20 14.83
C TYR A 69 27.65 -3.71 14.63
N SER A 70 28.77 -3.05 14.34
CA SER A 70 28.78 -1.72 13.75
C SER A 70 28.95 -1.89 12.24
N ALA A 71 27.91 -1.58 11.49
CA ALA A 71 27.90 -1.83 10.06
C ALA A 71 27.30 -0.68 9.28
N ARG A 72 27.79 -0.51 8.06
CA ARG A 72 27.23 0.40 7.07
C ARG A 72 26.09 -0.29 6.35
N TYR A 73 25.07 0.45 5.99
CA TYR A 73 23.99 -0.05 5.13
C TYR A 73 23.73 0.88 3.95
N GLU A 74 23.25 0.30 2.87
CA GLU A 74 22.87 0.99 1.65
C GLU A 74 21.48 0.52 1.23
N LEU A 75 20.58 1.48 1.01
CA LEU A 75 19.27 1.22 0.43
C LEU A 75 19.30 1.64 -1.03
N GLU A 76 19.01 0.70 -1.90
CA GLU A 76 18.86 0.93 -3.32
C GLU A 76 17.41 0.96 -3.74
N ARG A 77 17.10 1.77 -4.74
CA ARG A 77 15.83 1.75 -5.49
C ARG A 77 16.14 1.53 -6.97
N ASN A 78 15.64 0.42 -7.53
CA ASN A 78 15.87 0.02 -8.92
C ASN A 78 17.37 -0.05 -9.30
N GLY A 79 18.24 -0.41 -8.36
CA GLY A 79 19.70 -0.49 -8.55
C GLY A 79 20.44 0.84 -8.34
N GLU A 80 19.78 1.91 -7.94
CA GLU A 80 20.41 3.18 -7.59
C GLU A 80 20.37 3.35 -6.06
N VAL A 81 21.52 3.66 -5.45
CA VAL A 81 21.63 3.91 -4.01
C VAL A 81 20.96 5.23 -3.68
N ILE A 82 19.91 5.18 -2.85
CA ILE A 82 19.14 6.36 -2.43
C ILE A 82 19.41 6.77 -0.97
N VAL A 83 19.86 5.83 -0.13
CA VAL A 83 20.22 6.10 1.27
C VAL A 83 21.46 5.31 1.62
N THR A 84 22.38 5.95 2.35
CA THR A 84 23.50 5.28 3.02
C THR A 84 23.52 5.68 4.49
N GLY A 85 23.93 4.77 5.35
CA GLY A 85 24.06 5.06 6.78
C GLY A 85 24.95 4.06 7.50
N GLU A 86 25.30 4.40 8.74
CA GLU A 86 26.00 3.50 9.67
C GLU A 86 25.13 3.28 10.89
N ARG A 87 25.15 2.08 11.42
CA ARG A 87 24.36 1.74 12.59
C ARG A 87 25.03 0.66 13.43
N ASN A 88 24.87 0.78 14.74
CA ASN A 88 25.16 -0.30 15.67
C ASN A 88 23.91 -1.19 15.77
N PHE A 89 24.02 -2.41 15.28
CA PHE A 89 23.03 -3.46 15.43
C PHE A 89 23.27 -4.19 16.76
N THR A 90 22.19 -4.41 17.50
CA THR A 90 22.24 -5.13 18.79
C THR A 90 21.64 -6.53 18.63
N PRO A 91 22.02 -7.51 19.46
CA PRO A 91 21.49 -8.86 19.42
C PRO A 91 19.96 -8.86 19.40
N GLY A 92 19.38 -9.69 18.55
CA GLY A 92 17.94 -9.74 18.26
C GLY A 92 17.57 -9.02 16.98
N THR A 93 16.33 -8.60 16.87
CA THR A 93 15.78 -7.97 15.68
C THR A 93 15.87 -6.44 15.78
N ASN A 94 16.49 -5.82 14.79
CA ASN A 94 16.67 -4.38 14.67
C ASN A 94 15.79 -3.85 13.54
N ARG A 95 15.11 -2.74 13.78
CA ARG A 95 14.27 -2.06 12.78
C ARG A 95 14.97 -0.81 12.26
N ILE A 96 15.05 -0.67 10.93
CA ILE A 96 15.48 0.56 10.26
C ILE A 96 14.27 1.14 9.54
N GLY A 97 13.93 2.39 9.84
CA GLY A 97 12.84 3.12 9.18
C GLY A 97 13.36 3.93 7.99
N PHE A 98 12.60 3.90 6.90
CA PHE A 98 12.88 4.66 5.69
C PHE A 98 11.67 5.48 5.27
N ARG A 99 11.92 6.54 4.50
CA ARG A 99 10.89 7.34 3.83
C ARG A 99 11.36 7.61 2.40
N ASP A 100 10.46 7.45 1.44
CA ASP A 100 10.74 7.73 0.03
C ASP A 100 9.49 8.25 -0.68
N ALA A 101 9.68 8.83 -1.87
CA ALA A 101 8.62 9.21 -2.79
C ALA A 101 9.07 8.85 -4.22
N VAL A 102 8.17 8.26 -5.00
CA VAL A 102 8.48 7.78 -6.35
C VAL A 102 7.55 8.43 -7.36
N GLU A 103 8.12 9.19 -8.29
CA GLU A 103 7.34 9.90 -9.32
C GLU A 103 6.87 8.98 -10.45
N ARG A 104 7.64 7.94 -10.75
CA ARG A 104 7.37 7.07 -11.90
C ARG A 104 6.41 5.97 -11.55
N VAL A 105 5.31 5.90 -12.28
CA VAL A 105 4.32 4.80 -12.21
C VAL A 105 4.97 3.48 -12.64
N GLY A 106 4.61 2.39 -11.98
CA GLY A 106 5.12 1.05 -12.24
C GLY A 106 5.53 0.30 -10.99
N VAL A 107 6.62 -0.45 -11.06
CA VAL A 107 7.15 -1.20 -9.92
C VAL A 107 8.48 -0.60 -9.48
N ALA A 108 8.56 -0.20 -8.22
CA ALA A 108 9.81 0.17 -7.56
C ALA A 108 10.34 -1.02 -6.77
N ARG A 109 11.57 -1.44 -7.06
CA ARG A 109 12.26 -2.52 -6.33
C ARG A 109 13.24 -1.89 -5.35
N TYR A 110 13.13 -2.29 -4.08
CA TYR A 110 14.04 -1.88 -3.03
C TYR A 110 14.95 -3.02 -2.63
N THR A 111 16.24 -2.71 -2.45
CA THR A 111 17.25 -3.64 -1.93
C THR A 111 17.95 -2.96 -0.77
N LEU A 112 17.97 -3.59 0.40
CA LEU A 112 18.82 -3.18 1.50
C LEU A 112 20.03 -4.10 1.54
N ASN A 113 21.23 -3.51 1.52
CA ASN A 113 22.50 -4.20 1.71
C ASN A 113 23.11 -3.74 3.04
N VAL A 114 23.57 -4.68 3.87
CA VAL A 114 24.39 -4.38 5.05
C VAL A 114 25.83 -4.78 4.73
N LEU A 115 26.74 -3.83 4.86
CA LEU A 115 28.11 -3.91 4.36
C LEU A 115 29.14 -3.94 5.50
N GLY A 116 30.29 -4.54 5.23
CA GLY A 116 31.42 -4.52 6.16
C GLY A 116 31.23 -5.44 7.38
N VAL A 117 30.36 -6.42 7.28
CA VAL A 117 30.14 -7.45 8.29
C VAL A 117 30.88 -8.70 7.88
N GLU A 118 31.80 -9.13 8.71
CA GLU A 118 32.39 -10.47 8.60
C GLU A 118 31.51 -11.43 9.40
N ASP A 119 30.66 -12.15 8.72
CA ASP A 119 29.79 -13.15 9.30
C ASP A 119 29.84 -14.47 8.54
N ARG A 120 29.08 -15.43 9.02
CA ARG A 120 29.12 -16.78 8.51
C ARG A 120 28.36 -16.97 7.21
N ILE A 121 27.36 -16.12 6.94
CA ILE A 121 26.45 -16.25 5.78
C ILE A 121 26.29 -14.87 5.13
N PRO A 122 27.29 -14.36 4.43
CA PRO A 122 27.22 -13.04 3.82
C PRO A 122 26.13 -12.91 2.74
N GLU A 123 25.61 -14.04 2.26
CA GLU A 123 24.53 -14.08 1.27
C GLU A 123 23.18 -13.60 1.82
N ASN A 124 22.99 -13.55 3.15
CA ASN A 124 21.75 -13.08 3.78
C ASN A 124 21.87 -11.62 4.27
N ASN A 125 22.99 -10.94 4.02
CA ASN A 125 23.21 -9.54 4.38
C ASN A 125 22.47 -8.57 3.47
N PHE A 126 21.64 -9.07 2.55
CA PHE A 126 20.76 -8.25 1.75
C PHE A 126 19.34 -8.79 1.74
N GLY A 127 18.40 -7.87 1.55
CA GLY A 127 16.98 -8.20 1.38
C GLY A 127 16.34 -7.35 0.30
N GLN A 128 15.34 -7.89 -0.37
CA GLN A 128 14.63 -7.22 -1.44
C GLN A 128 13.13 -7.24 -1.23
N ALA A 129 12.47 -6.16 -1.66
CA ALA A 129 11.02 -6.11 -1.79
C ALA A 129 10.63 -5.20 -2.94
N ALA A 130 9.40 -5.33 -3.42
CA ALA A 130 8.86 -4.55 -4.52
C ALA A 130 7.57 -3.86 -4.09
N LEU A 131 7.38 -2.64 -4.57
CA LEU A 131 6.22 -1.79 -4.32
C LEU A 131 5.61 -1.38 -5.65
N ARG A 132 4.31 -1.51 -5.78
CA ARG A 132 3.57 -0.98 -6.92
C ARG A 132 3.31 0.52 -6.71
N ILE A 133 3.66 1.31 -7.72
CA ILE A 133 3.40 2.76 -7.77
C ILE A 133 2.29 2.98 -8.78
N ASP A 134 1.15 3.40 -8.30
CA ASP A 134 0.02 3.79 -9.15
C ASP A 134 0.12 5.26 -9.57
N GLY A 135 -0.67 5.65 -10.56
CA GLY A 135 -0.74 7.03 -11.01
C GLY A 135 -1.15 8.01 -9.89
N PRO A 136 -0.95 9.30 -10.11
CA PRO A 136 -1.32 10.32 -9.13
C PRO A 136 -2.81 10.21 -8.81
N ARG A 137 -3.14 10.26 -7.53
CA ARG A 137 -4.52 10.15 -7.07
C ARG A 137 -5.28 11.42 -7.47
N ARG A 138 -6.35 11.27 -8.24
CA ARG A 138 -7.19 12.37 -8.66
C ARG A 138 -8.43 12.51 -7.76
N LEU A 139 -8.93 13.74 -7.68
CA LEU A 139 -10.25 14.03 -7.15
C LEU A 139 -11.18 14.39 -8.32
N LEU A 140 -12.39 13.89 -8.29
CA LEU A 140 -13.46 14.31 -9.19
C LEU A 140 -14.37 15.30 -8.45
N VAL A 141 -14.43 16.53 -8.91
CA VAL A 141 -15.44 17.50 -8.47
C VAL A 141 -16.58 17.46 -9.46
N VAL A 142 -17.76 17.16 -8.97
CA VAL A 142 -18.99 17.22 -9.75
C VAL A 142 -19.78 18.42 -9.26
N ASN A 143 -19.93 19.43 -10.08
CA ASN A 143 -20.69 20.62 -9.77
C ASN A 143 -21.78 20.88 -10.82
N TYR A 144 -22.53 21.92 -10.65
CA TYR A 144 -23.75 22.17 -11.43
C TYR A 144 -23.54 22.16 -12.96
N ASP A 145 -22.49 22.77 -13.47
CA ASP A 145 -22.20 22.96 -14.90
C ASP A 145 -20.89 22.34 -15.39
N GLY A 146 -20.12 21.73 -14.49
CA GLY A 146 -18.82 21.16 -14.83
C GLY A 146 -17.71 22.19 -15.07
N ALA A 147 -17.93 23.42 -14.64
CA ALA A 147 -16.95 24.48 -14.80
C ALA A 147 -16.00 24.61 -13.60
N GLU A 148 -14.86 25.22 -13.85
CA GLU A 148 -13.91 25.55 -12.77
C GLU A 148 -14.45 26.69 -11.92
N ASP A 149 -14.61 26.43 -10.63
CA ASP A 149 -15.03 27.40 -9.66
C ASP A 149 -13.99 27.66 -8.57
N SER A 150 -14.36 28.38 -7.53
CA SER A 150 -13.46 28.74 -6.43
C SER A 150 -12.99 27.51 -5.65
N LEU A 151 -13.80 26.46 -5.50
CA LEU A 151 -13.43 25.24 -4.83
C LEU A 151 -12.39 24.46 -5.64
N VAL A 152 -12.64 24.26 -6.94
CA VAL A 152 -11.72 23.59 -7.85
C VAL A 152 -10.35 24.29 -7.88
N LEU A 153 -10.37 25.63 -7.99
CA LEU A 153 -9.15 26.42 -7.99
C LEU A 153 -8.39 26.35 -6.66
N ALA A 154 -9.09 26.35 -5.53
CA ALA A 154 -8.47 26.21 -4.22
C ALA A 154 -7.82 24.83 -4.05
N LEU A 155 -8.51 23.75 -4.44
CA LEU A 155 -7.97 22.39 -4.38
C LEU A 155 -6.72 22.24 -5.25
N ARG A 156 -6.71 22.77 -6.48
CA ARG A 156 -5.55 22.74 -7.37
C ARG A 156 -4.38 23.56 -6.83
N ARG A 157 -4.64 24.73 -6.24
CA ARG A 157 -3.60 25.53 -5.57
C ARG A 157 -2.98 24.82 -4.38
N SER A 158 -3.72 23.92 -3.74
CA SER A 158 -3.22 23.04 -2.68
C SER A 158 -2.42 21.83 -3.19
N GLY A 159 -2.15 21.75 -4.51
CA GLY A 159 -1.37 20.66 -5.12
C GLY A 159 -2.18 19.39 -5.42
N LEU A 160 -3.52 19.45 -5.30
CA LEU A 160 -4.37 18.31 -5.62
C LEU A 160 -4.67 18.23 -7.13
N ASN A 161 -4.66 17.01 -7.64
CA ASN A 161 -5.03 16.74 -9.02
C ASN A 161 -6.56 16.62 -9.13
N VAL A 162 -7.20 17.59 -9.76
CA VAL A 162 -8.67 17.74 -9.76
C VAL A 162 -9.21 17.79 -11.18
N ASP A 163 -10.09 16.84 -11.48
CA ASP A 163 -10.95 16.87 -12.65
C ASP A 163 -12.33 17.44 -12.24
N VAL A 164 -12.94 18.21 -13.12
CA VAL A 164 -14.28 18.78 -12.88
C VAL A 164 -15.22 18.33 -13.99
N ALA A 165 -16.47 18.01 -13.65
CA ALA A 165 -17.48 17.59 -14.60
C ALA A 165 -18.89 17.98 -14.14
N ALA A 166 -19.80 18.19 -15.11
CA ALA A 166 -21.22 18.27 -14.81
C ALA A 166 -21.79 16.91 -14.42
N PRO A 167 -22.89 16.85 -13.65
CA PRO A 167 -23.46 15.58 -13.19
C PRO A 167 -23.75 14.59 -14.31
N GLU A 168 -24.15 15.07 -15.48
CA GLU A 168 -24.52 14.22 -16.62
C GLU A 168 -23.32 13.61 -17.34
N SER A 169 -22.19 14.32 -17.37
CA SER A 169 -20.95 13.91 -18.06
C SER A 169 -19.91 13.32 -17.13
N ALA A 170 -20.11 13.41 -15.82
CA ALA A 170 -19.16 12.89 -14.84
C ALA A 170 -18.96 11.38 -15.02
N PRO A 171 -17.71 10.89 -15.00
CA PRO A 171 -17.38 9.47 -15.17
C PRO A 171 -17.69 8.66 -13.89
N ILE A 172 -18.95 8.73 -13.46
CA ILE A 172 -19.46 8.03 -12.28
C ILE A 172 -20.01 6.66 -12.73
N ASP A 173 -19.12 5.80 -13.12
CA ASP A 173 -19.35 4.38 -13.37
C ASP A 173 -18.20 3.56 -12.79
N ARG A 174 -18.33 2.25 -12.87
CA ARG A 174 -17.35 1.33 -12.27
C ARG A 174 -15.92 1.54 -12.80
N ILE A 175 -15.77 1.83 -14.08
CA ILE A 175 -14.46 1.99 -14.73
C ILE A 175 -13.95 3.43 -14.52
N GLY A 176 -14.78 4.42 -14.76
CA GLY A 176 -14.40 5.83 -14.64
C GLY A 176 -13.93 6.19 -13.24
N LEU A 177 -14.58 5.65 -12.21
CA LEU A 177 -14.21 5.89 -10.81
C LEU A 177 -12.86 5.26 -10.40
N GLU A 178 -12.28 4.35 -11.21
CA GLU A 178 -10.95 3.78 -10.93
C GLU A 178 -9.82 4.82 -10.94
N ALA A 179 -9.99 5.89 -11.70
CA ALA A 179 -9.01 6.96 -11.81
C ALA A 179 -9.01 7.91 -10.59
N TYR A 180 -9.99 7.79 -9.71
CA TYR A 180 -10.19 8.72 -8.62
C TYR A 180 -10.06 8.08 -7.25
N ARG A 181 -9.54 8.87 -6.31
CA ARG A 181 -9.51 8.52 -4.89
C ARG A 181 -10.73 9.06 -4.14
N GLY A 182 -11.30 10.15 -4.63
CA GLY A 182 -12.43 10.80 -4.00
C GLY A 182 -13.29 11.54 -5.00
N VAL A 183 -14.53 11.67 -4.65
CA VAL A 183 -15.55 12.43 -5.40
C VAL A 183 -16.12 13.50 -4.48
N ILE A 184 -16.19 14.72 -4.97
CA ILE A 184 -16.85 15.85 -4.30
C ILE A 184 -18.09 16.19 -5.11
N LEU A 185 -19.25 16.05 -4.51
CA LEU A 185 -20.52 16.49 -5.07
C LEU A 185 -20.82 17.89 -4.54
N GLU A 186 -20.57 18.92 -5.35
CA GLU A 186 -20.75 20.30 -4.95
C GLU A 186 -22.08 20.84 -5.45
N ASN A 187 -23.02 21.04 -4.53
CA ASN A 187 -24.34 21.58 -4.81
C ASN A 187 -25.08 20.86 -5.98
N VAL A 188 -24.97 19.53 -6.00
CA VAL A 188 -25.59 18.64 -6.99
C VAL A 188 -26.88 18.06 -6.42
N GLU A 189 -27.95 18.04 -7.18
CA GLU A 189 -29.19 17.34 -6.82
C GLU A 189 -29.05 15.83 -7.10
N ALA A 190 -29.52 15.00 -6.17
CA ALA A 190 -29.48 13.55 -6.30
C ALA A 190 -30.14 13.03 -7.58
N GLY A 191 -31.22 13.69 -8.01
CA GLY A 191 -31.96 13.38 -9.24
C GLY A 191 -31.09 13.45 -10.51
N ARG A 192 -30.12 14.38 -10.57
CA ARG A 192 -29.18 14.50 -11.70
C ARG A 192 -28.17 13.37 -11.77
N LEU A 193 -27.87 12.73 -10.66
CA LEU A 193 -27.01 11.56 -10.60
C LEU A 193 -27.75 10.26 -10.97
N GLY A 194 -29.02 10.17 -10.61
CA GLY A 194 -29.87 9.04 -10.94
C GLY A 194 -29.29 7.70 -10.49
N LYS A 195 -29.21 6.73 -11.41
CA LYS A 195 -28.70 5.37 -11.12
C LYS A 195 -27.21 5.34 -10.71
N ARG A 196 -26.43 6.35 -11.07
CA ARG A 196 -24.99 6.46 -10.77
C ARG A 196 -24.70 6.61 -9.28
N MET A 197 -25.68 6.99 -8.45
CA MET A 197 -25.54 6.97 -6.99
C MET A 197 -25.17 5.58 -6.45
N LYS A 198 -25.63 4.50 -7.10
CA LYS A 198 -25.25 3.13 -6.71
C LYS A 198 -23.77 2.86 -6.97
N ASP A 199 -23.20 3.43 -8.03
CA ASP A 199 -21.78 3.29 -8.34
C ASP A 199 -20.92 4.11 -7.36
N LEU A 200 -21.37 5.29 -6.94
CA LEU A 200 -20.75 6.06 -5.86
C LEU A 200 -20.79 5.32 -4.53
N ARG A 201 -21.91 4.71 -4.18
CA ARG A 201 -22.00 3.89 -2.96
C ARG A 201 -20.99 2.74 -2.98
N ARG A 202 -20.92 2.00 -4.08
CA ARG A 202 -19.92 0.91 -4.24
C ARG A 202 -18.49 1.43 -4.19
N PHE A 203 -18.23 2.59 -4.77
CA PHE A 203 -16.93 3.23 -4.72
C PHE A 203 -16.48 3.49 -3.27
N VAL A 204 -17.39 3.94 -2.41
CA VAL A 204 -17.09 4.14 -0.98
C VAL A 204 -16.98 2.80 -0.23
N GLU A 205 -17.99 1.94 -0.35
CA GLU A 205 -18.11 0.72 0.47
C GLU A 205 -17.11 -0.38 0.07
N GLU A 206 -16.93 -0.59 -1.24
CA GLU A 206 -16.13 -1.72 -1.74
C GLU A 206 -14.66 -1.34 -2.03
N ARG A 207 -14.40 -0.05 -2.35
CA ARG A 207 -13.06 0.42 -2.74
C ARG A 207 -12.42 1.38 -1.74
N GLY A 208 -13.14 1.79 -0.70
CA GLY A 208 -12.65 2.77 0.27
C GLY A 208 -12.44 4.16 -0.32
N GLY A 209 -13.14 4.52 -1.40
CA GLY A 209 -13.10 5.84 -2.01
C GLY A 209 -13.73 6.90 -1.10
N GLY A 210 -13.19 8.11 -1.11
CA GLY A 210 -13.76 9.24 -0.38
C GLY A 210 -14.97 9.84 -1.11
N LEU A 211 -16.04 10.15 -0.40
CA LEU A 211 -17.16 10.91 -0.92
C LEU A 211 -17.45 12.11 -0.01
N LEU A 212 -17.43 13.30 -0.58
CA LEU A 212 -17.82 14.54 0.10
C LEU A 212 -19.03 15.12 -0.63
N VAL A 213 -20.10 15.39 0.11
CA VAL A 213 -21.26 16.11 -0.41
C VAL A 213 -21.33 17.47 0.25
N THR A 214 -21.23 18.54 -0.55
CA THR A 214 -21.33 19.89 -0.03
C THR A 214 -22.73 20.45 -0.32
N GLY A 215 -23.26 21.17 0.66
CA GLY A 215 -24.54 21.82 0.54
C GLY A 215 -24.42 23.17 -0.16
N GLY A 216 -25.54 23.59 -0.73
CA GLY A 216 -25.74 24.90 -1.35
C GLY A 216 -27.23 25.15 -1.44
N ARG A 217 -27.71 25.68 -2.57
CA ARG A 217 -29.15 25.84 -2.84
C ARG A 217 -29.87 24.47 -2.88
N ALA A 218 -29.19 23.41 -3.34
CA ALA A 218 -29.63 22.02 -3.30
C ALA A 218 -29.15 21.32 -2.03
N ARG A 219 -29.73 21.65 -0.89
CA ARG A 219 -29.35 21.10 0.43
C ARG A 219 -29.60 19.60 0.49
N PHE A 220 -28.89 18.88 1.40
CA PHE A 220 -28.92 17.44 1.55
C PHE A 220 -30.36 16.88 1.63
N GLY A 221 -31.25 17.47 2.41
CA GLY A 221 -32.66 17.07 2.49
C GLY A 221 -33.48 17.46 1.27
N VAL A 222 -33.34 18.70 0.79
CA VAL A 222 -34.06 19.25 -0.40
C VAL A 222 -33.46 18.72 -1.69
N GLY A 223 -32.16 18.38 -1.68
CA GLY A 223 -31.43 17.80 -2.81
C GLY A 223 -31.75 16.34 -3.14
N GLY A 224 -32.66 15.70 -2.37
CA GLY A 224 -33.14 14.34 -2.65
C GLY A 224 -32.20 13.20 -2.28
N TYR A 225 -31.24 13.45 -1.40
CA TYR A 225 -30.32 12.40 -0.91
C TYR A 225 -30.95 11.53 0.19
N TYR A 226 -31.98 12.03 0.87
CA TYR A 226 -32.74 11.27 1.85
C TYR A 226 -33.43 10.05 1.21
N LEU A 227 -33.31 8.89 1.80
CA LEU A 227 -33.72 7.60 1.24
C LEU A 227 -33.12 7.26 -0.14
N SER A 228 -32.00 7.90 -0.50
CA SER A 228 -31.26 7.56 -1.70
C SER A 228 -30.23 6.43 -1.42
N PRO A 229 -29.60 5.85 -2.46
CA PRO A 229 -28.50 4.88 -2.26
C PRO A 229 -27.30 5.42 -1.46
N LEU A 230 -27.19 6.74 -1.27
CA LEU A 230 -26.11 7.39 -0.49
C LEU A 230 -26.53 7.73 0.93
N ASP A 231 -27.78 7.45 1.29
CA ASP A 231 -28.26 7.59 2.67
C ASP A 231 -27.75 6.38 3.49
N PRO A 232 -27.06 6.60 4.63
CA PRO A 232 -26.46 5.54 5.45
C PRO A 232 -27.47 4.61 6.09
#